data_95231af11e2475a1d3915dfc8073da68
#
_entry.id   95231af11e2475a1d3915dfc8073da68
#
_cell.length_a   1.000
_cell.length_b   1.000
_cell.length_c   1.000
_cell.angle_alpha   90.00
_cell.angle_beta   90.00
_cell.angle_gamma   90.00
#
_symmetry.space_group_name_H-M   'P 1'
#
loop_
_entity.id
_entity.type
_entity.pdbx_description
1 polymer ?
#
loop_
_entity_poly.entity_id
_entity_poly.type
_entity_poly.pdbx_seq_one_letter_code
_entity_poly.pdbx_strand_id
1 'polypeptide(L)'
;WGEEYKLSHSPKQERWARFLAENGADVIIGHHPHVVQDRDTLVCRDGRRVPVCYSIGNAVSNMSAANTQRELMVTLELTGKFGQGWRLGKMECIPMWCHRPGGRRKSYSVQIDR
;
A
#
# COMPACT_ATOMS: atom_id res chain seq x y z
N TRP A 1 5.77 -6.10 -6.95
CA TRP A 1 4.98 -6.88 -7.90
C TRP A 1 4.20 -5.99 -8.88
N GLY A 2 3.73 -6.56 -9.99
CA GLY A 2 3.01 -5.80 -11.01
C GLY A 2 3.92 -5.02 -11.94
N GLU A 3 3.32 -4.18 -12.76
CA GLU A 3 4.03 -3.37 -13.74
C GLU A 3 4.24 -1.95 -13.22
N GLU A 4 5.43 -1.40 -13.50
CA GLU A 4 5.76 -0.03 -13.13
C GLU A 4 4.81 0.97 -13.79
N TYR A 5 4.45 2.00 -13.04
CA TYR A 5 3.70 3.18 -13.46
C TYR A 5 2.23 2.91 -13.85
N LYS A 6 1.74 1.69 -13.68
CA LYS A 6 0.33 1.36 -13.91
C LYS A 6 -0.50 1.71 -12.68
N LEU A 7 -1.55 2.50 -12.86
CA LEU A 7 -2.41 2.93 -11.75
C LEU A 7 -3.38 1.83 -11.28
N SER A 8 -3.61 0.82 -12.10
CA SER A 8 -4.47 -0.31 -11.76
C SER A 8 -3.63 -1.56 -11.57
N HIS A 9 -3.98 -2.39 -10.60
CA HIS A 9 -3.32 -3.68 -10.42
C HIS A 9 -3.61 -4.62 -11.59
N SER A 10 -2.69 -5.56 -11.83
CA SER A 10 -2.84 -6.55 -12.89
C SER A 10 -3.59 -7.80 -12.41
N PRO A 11 -4.14 -8.62 -13.32
CA PRO A 11 -4.72 -9.91 -12.94
C PRO A 11 -3.73 -10.83 -12.22
N LYS A 12 -2.45 -10.73 -12.55
CA LYS A 12 -1.40 -11.51 -11.88
C LYS A 12 -1.25 -11.08 -10.42
N GLN A 13 -1.26 -9.77 -10.14
CA GLN A 13 -1.25 -9.26 -8.78
C GLN A 13 -2.47 -9.77 -8.00
N GLU A 14 -3.64 -9.76 -8.61
CA GLU A 14 -4.87 -10.23 -7.99
C GLU A 14 -4.80 -11.72 -7.63
N ARG A 15 -4.27 -12.54 -8.52
CA ARG A 15 -4.09 -13.97 -8.25
C ARG A 15 -3.11 -14.21 -7.10
N TRP A 16 -1.99 -13.48 -7.06
CA TRP A 16 -1.03 -13.58 -5.98
C TRP A 16 -1.62 -13.09 -4.64
N ALA A 17 -2.38 -12.00 -4.66
CA ALA A 17 -3.05 -11.51 -3.46
C ALA A 17 -4.04 -12.57 -2.92
N ARG A 18 -4.82 -13.17 -3.80
CA ARG A 18 -5.75 -14.24 -3.43
C ARG A 18 -5.01 -15.43 -2.83
N PHE A 19 -3.92 -15.85 -3.45
CA PHE A 19 -3.10 -16.94 -2.94
C PHE A 19 -2.57 -16.65 -1.54
N LEU A 20 -2.01 -15.46 -1.34
CA LEU A 20 -1.48 -15.06 -0.04
C LEU A 20 -2.58 -14.98 1.03
N ALA A 21 -3.70 -14.40 0.70
CA ALA A 21 -4.83 -14.28 1.62
C ALA A 21 -5.35 -15.67 2.06
N GLU A 22 -5.55 -16.58 1.09
CA GLU A 22 -6.01 -17.93 1.38
C GLU A 22 -5.00 -18.77 2.17
N ASN A 23 -3.72 -18.39 2.14
CA ASN A 23 -2.64 -19.08 2.84
C ASN A 23 -2.21 -18.36 4.12
N GLY A 24 -3.03 -17.47 4.66
CA GLY A 24 -2.85 -16.95 6.01
C GLY A 24 -2.44 -15.49 6.14
N ALA A 25 -2.28 -14.75 5.05
CA ALA A 25 -2.02 -13.33 5.14
C ALA A 25 -3.24 -12.60 5.70
N ASP A 26 -3.05 -11.71 6.66
CA ASP A 26 -4.11 -10.93 7.28
C ASP A 26 -4.25 -9.55 6.66
N VAL A 27 -3.19 -9.04 6.05
CA VAL A 27 -3.15 -7.78 5.31
C VAL A 27 -2.05 -7.87 4.27
N ILE A 28 -2.27 -7.26 3.11
CA ILE A 28 -1.29 -7.26 2.01
C ILE A 28 -1.00 -5.83 1.61
N ILE A 29 0.28 -5.45 1.68
CA ILE A 29 0.74 -4.11 1.30
C ILE A 29 1.83 -4.28 0.25
N GLY A 30 1.52 -3.89 -0.97
CA GLY A 30 2.38 -4.09 -2.12
C GLY A 30 3.20 -2.87 -2.49
N HIS A 31 4.26 -3.15 -3.21
CA HIS A 31 5.22 -2.18 -3.74
C HIS A 31 5.65 -2.60 -5.14
N HIS A 32 6.49 -1.84 -5.74
CA HIS A 32 7.16 -2.01 -7.02
C HIS A 32 6.61 -1.12 -8.13
N PRO A 33 5.28 -0.92 -8.31
CA PRO A 33 4.80 -0.06 -9.39
C PRO A 33 5.22 1.40 -9.29
N HIS A 34 5.72 1.87 -8.15
CA HIS A 34 6.16 3.25 -7.89
C HIS A 34 5.04 4.29 -7.95
N VAL A 35 3.82 3.85 -8.13
CA VAL A 35 2.61 4.68 -8.08
C VAL A 35 1.61 4.02 -7.14
N VAL A 36 0.73 4.82 -6.55
CA VAL A 36 -0.36 4.28 -5.74
C VAL A 36 -1.35 3.59 -6.66
N GLN A 37 -1.60 2.32 -6.39
CA GLN A 37 -2.62 1.54 -7.10
C GLN A 37 -3.89 1.45 -6.27
N ASP A 38 -4.91 0.85 -6.85
CA ASP A 38 -6.19 0.61 -6.19
C ASP A 38 -6.04 -0.34 -4.99
N ARG A 39 -7.07 -0.32 -4.15
CA ARG A 39 -7.17 -1.12 -2.93
C ARG A 39 -8.42 -1.97 -2.98
N ASP A 40 -8.38 -3.09 -2.28
CA ASP A 40 -9.51 -4.01 -2.21
C ASP A 40 -9.54 -4.70 -0.86
N THR A 41 -10.63 -5.37 -0.57
CA THR A 41 -10.75 -6.31 0.54
C THR A 41 -11.16 -7.65 -0.04
N LEU A 42 -10.27 -8.63 0.10
CA LEU A 42 -10.53 -9.99 -0.36
C LEU A 42 -11.27 -10.76 0.71
N VAL A 43 -12.32 -11.46 0.32
CA VAL A 43 -13.04 -12.39 1.21
C VAL A 43 -12.53 -13.79 0.93
N CYS A 44 -11.91 -14.42 1.92
CA CYS A 44 -11.38 -15.78 1.82
C CYS A 44 -12.51 -16.81 1.91
N ARG A 45 -12.21 -18.05 1.54
CA ARG A 45 -13.17 -19.16 1.58
C ARG A 45 -13.75 -19.39 2.98
N ASP A 46 -12.95 -19.14 4.01
CA ASP A 46 -13.38 -19.25 5.42
C ASP A 46 -14.12 -18.01 5.93
N GLY A 47 -14.36 -17.02 5.08
CA GLY A 47 -15.04 -15.78 5.43
C GLY A 47 -14.14 -14.68 5.97
N ARG A 48 -12.84 -14.92 6.17
CA ARG A 48 -11.92 -13.86 6.61
C ARG A 48 -11.83 -12.77 5.55
N ARG A 49 -11.72 -11.53 6.00
CA ARG A 49 -11.55 -10.36 5.14
C ARG A 49 -10.10 -9.89 5.22
N VAL A 50 -9.46 -9.80 4.07
CA VAL A 50 -8.03 -9.43 3.96
C VAL A 50 -7.91 -8.15 3.14
N PRO A 51 -7.55 -7.02 3.78
CA PRO A 51 -7.33 -5.78 3.04
C PRO A 51 -6.08 -5.89 2.18
N VAL A 52 -6.15 -5.33 0.97
CA VAL A 52 -5.05 -5.31 0.02
C VAL A 52 -4.82 -3.89 -0.48
N CYS A 53 -3.61 -3.38 -0.30
CA CYS A 53 -3.10 -2.22 -1.01
C CYS A 53 -2.14 -2.75 -2.08
N TYR A 54 -2.53 -2.70 -3.34
CA TYR A 54 -1.70 -3.30 -4.40
C TYR A 54 -0.38 -2.57 -4.59
N SER A 55 -0.35 -1.26 -4.39
CA SER A 55 0.88 -0.49 -4.28
C SER A 55 0.61 0.80 -3.49
N ILE A 56 1.50 1.12 -2.59
CA ILE A 56 1.41 2.37 -1.80
C ILE A 56 2.32 3.47 -2.35
N GLY A 57 2.96 3.24 -3.50
CA GLY A 57 3.83 4.24 -4.13
C GLY A 57 5.18 4.36 -3.45
N ASN A 58 5.83 5.50 -3.68
CA ASN A 58 7.16 5.80 -3.14
C ASN A 58 7.06 6.78 -1.97
N ALA A 59 7.71 6.49 -0.84
CA ALA A 59 7.71 7.41 0.28
C ALA A 59 8.63 8.61 0.01
N VAL A 60 9.88 8.36 -0.34
CA VAL A 60 10.82 9.40 -0.76
C VAL A 60 11.46 8.94 -2.06
N SER A 61 11.35 9.75 -3.12
CA SER A 61 11.81 9.31 -4.43
C SER A 61 12.22 10.49 -5.30
N ASN A 62 13.22 10.26 -6.13
CA ASN A 62 13.65 11.19 -7.17
C ASN A 62 13.09 10.83 -8.56
N MET A 63 12.09 9.98 -8.62
CA MET A 63 11.48 9.61 -9.89
C MET A 63 10.72 10.76 -10.52
N SER A 64 10.85 10.90 -11.84
CA SER A 64 10.21 11.96 -12.62
C SER A 64 8.97 11.50 -13.39
N ALA A 65 8.74 10.19 -13.46
CA ALA A 65 7.56 9.67 -14.14
C ALA A 65 6.27 10.17 -13.49
N ALA A 66 5.19 10.22 -14.27
CA ALA A 66 3.89 10.68 -13.79
C ALA A 66 3.42 9.85 -12.59
N ASN A 67 2.78 10.52 -11.61
CA ASN A 67 2.19 9.93 -10.41
C ASN A 67 3.19 9.33 -9.41
N THR A 68 4.50 9.47 -9.62
CA THR A 68 5.50 8.89 -8.71
C THR A 68 5.79 9.74 -7.47
N GLN A 69 5.20 10.93 -7.37
CA GLN A 69 5.27 11.77 -6.17
C GLN A 69 4.09 11.53 -5.23
N ARG A 70 3.04 10.87 -5.70
CA ARG A 70 1.92 10.46 -4.88
C ARG A 70 2.28 9.20 -4.13
N GLU A 71 1.94 9.18 -2.86
CA GLU A 71 2.22 8.03 -2.01
C GLU A 71 1.10 7.83 -0.99
N LEU A 72 1.09 6.69 -0.34
CA LEU A 72 0.09 6.34 0.65
C LEU A 72 0.78 5.88 1.91
N MET A 73 0.46 6.52 3.03
CA MET A 73 0.84 6.03 4.35
C MET A 73 -0.29 5.13 4.85
N VAL A 74 0.07 3.92 5.24
CA VAL A 74 -0.90 2.97 5.80
C VAL A 74 -0.63 2.81 7.28
N THR A 75 -1.67 3.05 8.10
CA THR A 75 -1.61 2.80 9.53
C THR A 75 -2.50 1.61 9.86
N LEU A 76 -1.98 0.72 10.69
CA LEU A 76 -2.67 -0.50 11.10
C LEU A 76 -2.75 -0.57 12.61
N GLU A 77 -3.91 -0.95 13.12
CA GLU A 77 -4.10 -1.24 14.53
C GLU A 77 -4.10 -2.75 14.72
N LEU A 78 -3.15 -3.25 15.47
CA LEU A 78 -3.07 -4.66 15.82
C LEU A 78 -3.31 -4.82 17.31
N THR A 79 -4.28 -5.63 17.66
CA THR A 79 -4.57 -5.95 19.06
C THR A 79 -4.41 -7.44 19.29
N GLY A 80 -3.93 -7.81 20.47
CA GLY A 80 -3.76 -9.21 20.80
C GLY A 80 -3.23 -9.38 22.21
N LYS A 81 -3.30 -10.61 22.68
CA LYS A 81 -2.74 -11.04 23.97
C LYS A 81 -1.75 -12.15 23.70
N PHE A 82 -0.69 -12.16 24.47
CA PHE A 82 0.32 -13.21 24.37
C PHE A 82 -0.33 -14.61 24.43
N GLY A 83 -0.02 -15.46 23.46
CA GLY A 83 -0.56 -16.80 23.35
C GLY A 83 -1.97 -16.92 22.79
N GLN A 84 -2.64 -15.80 22.46
CA GLN A 84 -4.03 -15.80 21.96
C GLN A 84 -4.18 -15.29 20.54
N GLY A 85 -3.05 -15.01 19.86
CA GLY A 85 -3.07 -14.48 18.50
C GLY A 85 -3.35 -12.98 18.42
N TRP A 86 -3.34 -12.46 17.23
CA TRP A 86 -3.49 -11.04 16.93
C TRP A 86 -4.73 -10.80 16.09
N ARG A 87 -5.32 -9.64 16.26
CA ARG A 87 -6.46 -9.19 15.47
C ARG A 87 -6.13 -7.88 14.79
N LEU A 88 -6.42 -7.79 13.50
CA LEU A 88 -6.35 -6.55 12.76
C LEU A 88 -7.57 -5.70 13.09
N GLY A 89 -7.35 -4.51 13.62
CA GLY A 89 -8.39 -3.54 13.90
C GLY A 89 -8.50 -2.50 12.79
N LYS A 90 -8.47 -1.23 13.18
CA LYS A 90 -8.61 -0.12 12.25
C LYS A 90 -7.43 -0.02 11.29
N MET A 91 -7.72 0.18 10.01
CA MET A 91 -6.74 0.47 8.97
C MET A 91 -7.07 1.82 8.35
N GLU A 92 -6.08 2.71 8.30
CA GLU A 92 -6.22 4.00 7.64
C GLU A 92 -5.21 4.13 6.52
N CYS A 93 -5.66 4.71 5.41
CA CYS A 93 -4.80 5.01 4.28
C CYS A 93 -4.79 6.52 4.08
N ILE A 94 -3.64 7.13 4.31
CA ILE A 94 -3.47 8.58 4.32
C ILE A 94 -2.66 8.99 3.10
N PRO A 95 -3.23 9.75 2.15
CA PRO A 95 -2.48 10.23 1.00
C PRO A 95 -1.36 11.18 1.42
N MET A 96 -0.22 11.04 0.75
CA MET A 96 0.92 11.90 0.97
C MET A 96 1.51 12.33 -0.37
N TRP A 97 2.31 13.37 -0.31
CA TRP A 97 3.01 13.90 -1.46
C TRP A 97 4.50 14.06 -1.16
N CYS A 98 5.35 13.51 -2.05
CA CYS A 98 6.78 13.69 -1.96
C CYS A 98 7.21 14.93 -2.76
N HIS A 99 7.74 15.92 -2.06
CA HIS A 99 8.34 17.09 -2.68
C HIS A 99 9.80 16.82 -2.96
N ARG A 100 10.22 17.03 -4.20
CA ARG A 100 11.60 16.86 -4.62
C ARG A 100 12.36 18.17 -4.52
N PRO A 101 13.71 18.13 -4.36
CA PRO A 101 14.53 19.34 -4.44
C PRO A 101 14.33 20.07 -5.76
N GLY A 102 14.34 21.40 -5.71
CA GLY A 102 14.18 22.25 -6.89
C GLY A 102 13.81 23.66 -6.49
N GLY A 103 14.13 24.66 -7.29
CA GLY A 103 13.92 26.06 -6.97
C GLY A 103 14.58 26.44 -5.65
N ARG A 104 13.78 26.90 -4.69
CA ARG A 104 14.24 27.25 -3.34
C ARG A 104 14.34 26.04 -2.40
N ARG A 105 13.81 24.91 -2.80
CA ARG A 105 13.77 23.69 -1.99
C ARG A 105 15.09 22.93 -2.12
N LYS A 106 15.79 22.72 -1.01
CA LYS A 106 17.13 22.12 -1.00
C LYS A 106 17.11 20.62 -0.68
N SER A 107 15.96 20.07 -0.22
CA SER A 107 15.87 18.69 0.23
C SER A 107 14.53 18.09 -0.13
N TYR A 108 14.45 16.77 -0.04
CA TYR A 108 13.18 16.04 -0.13
C TYR A 108 12.36 16.28 1.11
N SER A 109 11.06 16.33 0.96
CA SER A 109 10.13 16.34 2.08
C SER A 109 8.84 15.61 1.70
N VAL A 110 8.22 14.99 2.69
CA VAL A 110 6.95 14.28 2.54
C VAL A 110 5.91 15.04 3.33
N GLN A 111 4.77 15.29 2.71
CA GLN A 111 3.69 16.04 3.32
C GLN A 111 2.40 15.24 3.22
N ILE A 112 1.65 15.21 4.32
CA ILE A 112 0.32 14.61 4.31
C ILE A 112 -0.59 15.48 3.45
N ASP A 113 -1.23 14.84 2.50
CA ASP A 113 -2.16 15.47 1.57
C ASP A 113 -3.59 15.22 2.05
N ARG A 114 -4.10 16.17 2.83
CA ARG A 114 -5.46 16.09 3.36
C ARG A 114 -6.38 17.08 2.69
#